data_4814b245332dec7159d674d68c3b90e1
#
_entry.id   4814b245332dec7159d674d68c3b90e1
#
_cell.length_a   1.000
_cell.length_b   1.000
_cell.length_c   1.000
_cell.angle_alpha   90.00
_cell.angle_beta   90.00
_cell.angle_gamma   90.00
#
_symmetry.space_group_name_H-M   'P 1'
#
loop_
_entity.id
_entity.type
_entity.pdbx_description
1 polymer ?
#
loop_
_entity_poly.entity_id
_entity_poly.type
_entity_poly.pdbx_seq_one_letter_code
_entity_poly.pdbx_strand_id
1 'polypeptide(L)'
;MKNYLAFFLLLTMTAASARGPFPARPSPPSGLVQAGLTDNDTTAGGTARLCEQVTFSRGLRYGESEANVLDVATSATKADTPRPVLMFVAGDTFTGDRAAPELSRQIQDQAMCFAARNEMIGVRVNYRLAPSATWPAGASDVAAALSWVHGNIDLFNGDAREIVAVGYGAGAFHVATLLAHPELQTVGADVAGVVLVSGIYRVGKDASDSEKAYLGTDPTQYDKRSVFPGILNVDVPIVLAWAADDSAGLAAQGETLKKTLCGAGHCPRGALLRSREGIASAFGLDGSGDSLAEPTLLLVRQLEARGLP
;
A
#
# COMPACT_ATOMS: atom_id res chain seq x y z
N MET A 1 25.21 68.24 1.51
CA MET A 1 24.73 67.41 0.39
C MET A 1 25.72 66.25 0.23
N LYS A 2 25.44 65.13 0.81
CA LYS A 2 26.22 63.89 0.67
C LYS A 2 25.26 62.75 0.31
N ASN A 3 25.39 62.28 -0.94
CA ASN A 3 24.64 61.16 -1.46
C ASN A 3 25.22 59.85 -0.91
N TYR A 4 24.42 59.03 -0.23
CA TYR A 4 24.73 57.64 0.06
C TYR A 4 23.96 56.75 -0.91
N LEU A 5 24.69 56.12 -1.86
CA LEU A 5 24.21 55.04 -2.72
C LEU A 5 24.30 53.77 -1.87
N ALA A 6 23.15 53.15 -1.59
CA ALA A 6 23.09 51.82 -0.98
C ALA A 6 23.07 50.75 -2.11
N PHE A 7 24.15 49.97 -2.16
CA PHE A 7 24.24 48.78 -3.01
C PHE A 7 23.51 47.63 -2.31
N PHE A 8 22.38 47.21 -2.88
CA PHE A 8 21.73 45.93 -2.51
C PHE A 8 22.38 44.79 -3.28
N LEU A 9 23.15 43.97 -2.55
CA LEU A 9 23.69 42.72 -3.07
C LEU A 9 22.61 41.64 -2.92
N LEU A 10 21.98 41.26 -4.05
CA LEU A 10 21.07 40.10 -4.09
C LEU A 10 21.92 38.83 -4.08
N LEU A 11 21.99 38.16 -2.94
CA LEU A 11 22.54 36.80 -2.84
C LEU A 11 21.44 35.83 -3.29
N THR A 12 21.53 35.33 -4.52
CA THR A 12 20.76 34.17 -5.00
C THR A 12 21.39 32.89 -4.43
N MET A 13 20.82 32.38 -3.36
CA MET A 13 21.15 31.04 -2.88
C MET A 13 20.47 30.01 -3.81
N THR A 14 21.22 29.46 -4.75
CA THR A 14 20.86 28.23 -5.45
C THR A 14 21.10 27.07 -4.50
N ALA A 15 20.03 26.54 -3.90
CA ALA A 15 20.07 25.29 -3.17
C ALA A 15 20.26 24.14 -4.17
N ALA A 16 21.51 23.77 -4.42
CA ALA A 16 21.84 22.52 -5.09
C ALA A 16 21.54 21.38 -4.11
N SER A 17 20.42 20.69 -4.30
CA SER A 17 20.12 19.44 -3.61
C SER A 17 21.12 18.39 -4.07
N ALA A 18 22.17 18.18 -3.28
CA ALA A 18 23.12 17.10 -3.47
C ALA A 18 22.42 15.79 -3.08
N ARG A 19 21.82 15.12 -4.07
CA ARG A 19 21.43 13.71 -3.93
C ARG A 19 22.73 12.92 -3.76
N GLY A 20 22.95 12.36 -2.57
CA GLY A 20 24.05 11.44 -2.31
C GLY A 20 23.96 10.20 -3.21
N PRO A 21 25.07 9.49 -3.44
CA PRO A 21 25.06 8.30 -4.25
C PRO A 21 24.10 7.27 -3.61
N PHE A 22 23.21 6.69 -4.44
CA PHE A 22 22.36 5.59 -4.03
C PHE A 22 23.22 4.47 -3.39
N PRO A 23 22.77 3.84 -2.29
CA PRO A 23 23.45 2.67 -1.76
C PRO A 23 23.60 1.63 -2.87
N ALA A 24 24.75 0.92 -2.88
CA ALA A 24 25.04 -0.07 -3.88
C ALA A 24 23.89 -1.07 -4.00
N ARG A 25 23.47 -1.33 -5.24
CA ARG A 25 22.42 -2.27 -5.60
C ARG A 25 22.66 -3.61 -4.90
N PRO A 26 21.75 -4.12 -4.07
CA PRO A 26 21.91 -5.48 -3.55
C PRO A 26 21.94 -6.44 -4.73
N SER A 27 22.87 -7.40 -4.68
CA SER A 27 22.97 -8.44 -5.71
C SER A 27 21.63 -9.17 -5.81
N PRO A 28 21.15 -9.48 -7.04
CA PRO A 28 19.93 -10.23 -7.20
C PRO A 28 20.02 -11.54 -6.41
N PRO A 29 18.95 -11.95 -5.70
CA PRO A 29 18.96 -13.20 -4.98
C PRO A 29 19.21 -14.33 -5.97
N SER A 30 20.29 -15.09 -5.74
CA SER A 30 20.61 -16.30 -6.47
C SER A 30 19.56 -17.36 -6.13
N GLY A 31 18.54 -17.46 -6.97
CA GLY A 31 17.47 -18.42 -6.84
C GLY A 31 16.11 -17.86 -7.20
N LEU A 32 15.89 -17.59 -8.49
CA LEU A 32 14.54 -17.56 -9.03
C LEU A 32 13.99 -18.99 -8.97
N VAL A 33 13.34 -19.35 -7.87
CA VAL A 33 12.58 -20.59 -7.80
C VAL A 33 11.32 -20.36 -8.61
N GLN A 34 11.31 -20.82 -9.85
CA GLN A 34 10.08 -21.08 -10.59
C GLN A 34 9.34 -22.20 -9.86
N ALA A 35 8.55 -21.86 -8.86
CA ALA A 35 7.56 -22.78 -8.32
C ALA A 35 6.40 -22.84 -9.31
N GLY A 36 6.51 -23.76 -10.26
CA GLY A 36 5.36 -24.19 -11.04
C GLY A 36 4.31 -24.72 -10.05
N LEU A 37 3.14 -24.09 -9.98
CA LEU A 37 2.00 -24.62 -9.26
C LEU A 37 1.54 -25.91 -9.92
N THR A 38 1.98 -27.05 -9.37
CA THR A 38 1.34 -28.34 -9.52
C THR A 38 0.68 -28.71 -8.20
N ASP A 39 -0.29 -27.92 -7.75
CA ASP A 39 -1.20 -28.33 -6.70
C ASP A 39 -2.60 -28.46 -7.31
N ASN A 40 -2.97 -29.72 -7.57
CA ASN A 40 -4.33 -30.15 -7.80
C ASN A 40 -5.10 -30.06 -6.48
N ASP A 41 -5.56 -28.88 -6.10
CA ASP A 41 -6.56 -28.72 -5.07
C ASP A 41 -7.90 -28.33 -5.70
N THR A 42 -8.81 -29.31 -5.71
CA THR A 42 -10.08 -29.30 -6.46
C THR A 42 -11.20 -28.54 -5.75
N THR A 43 -10.93 -27.69 -4.77
CA THR A 43 -11.95 -26.93 -4.03
C THR A 43 -12.12 -25.47 -4.44
N ALA A 44 -11.37 -24.98 -5.43
CA ALA A 44 -11.36 -23.56 -5.79
C ALA A 44 -11.51 -23.30 -7.30
N GLY A 45 -12.54 -23.83 -7.91
CA GLY A 45 -12.77 -23.67 -9.37
C GLY A 45 -12.83 -22.23 -9.89
N GLY A 46 -13.01 -21.24 -9.02
CA GLY A 46 -12.93 -19.82 -9.36
C GLY A 46 -11.51 -19.24 -9.30
N THR A 47 -10.76 -19.58 -8.27
CA THR A 47 -9.43 -19.03 -7.99
C THR A 47 -8.37 -19.52 -8.98
N ALA A 48 -8.45 -20.81 -9.38
CA ALA A 48 -7.51 -21.39 -10.34
C ALA A 48 -7.52 -20.65 -11.69
N ARG A 49 -8.70 -20.25 -12.18
CA ARG A 49 -8.83 -19.48 -13.43
C ARG A 49 -8.26 -18.09 -13.37
N LEU A 50 -8.25 -17.47 -12.18
CA LEU A 50 -7.77 -16.10 -12.00
C LEU A 50 -6.26 -16.00 -12.06
N CYS A 51 -5.58 -16.99 -11.53
CA CYS A 51 -4.14 -17.06 -11.50
C CYS A 51 -3.57 -17.84 -12.70
N GLU A 52 -4.41 -18.19 -13.66
CA GLU A 52 -3.98 -18.82 -14.90
C GLU A 52 -3.04 -17.87 -15.65
N GLN A 53 -1.87 -18.35 -16.08
CA GLN A 53 -0.82 -17.58 -16.74
C GLN A 53 -0.19 -16.46 -15.85
N VAL A 54 -0.25 -16.62 -14.54
CA VAL A 54 0.46 -15.75 -13.59
C VAL A 54 1.65 -16.51 -13.00
N THR A 55 2.82 -15.87 -13.01
CA THR A 55 4.04 -16.38 -12.40
C THR A 55 4.28 -15.67 -11.07
N PHE A 56 4.60 -16.43 -10.02
CA PHE A 56 4.92 -15.90 -8.70
C PHE A 56 6.40 -16.06 -8.38
N SER A 57 7.00 -14.99 -7.89
CA SER A 57 8.29 -14.98 -7.20
C SER A 57 8.03 -14.74 -5.72
N ARG A 58 8.25 -15.75 -4.88
CA ARG A 58 7.81 -15.74 -3.49
C ARG A 58 8.96 -15.61 -2.49
N GLY A 59 8.67 -15.05 -1.31
CA GLY A 59 9.60 -15.00 -0.19
C GLY A 59 10.81 -14.10 -0.43
N LEU A 60 10.65 -13.06 -1.25
CA LEU A 60 11.72 -12.10 -1.51
C LEU A 60 11.90 -11.22 -0.26
N ARG A 61 13.11 -11.22 0.29
CA ARG A 61 13.40 -10.49 1.52
C ARG A 61 13.63 -9.00 1.25
N TYR A 62 12.95 -8.15 2.01
CA TYR A 62 13.14 -6.70 1.96
C TYR A 62 13.71 -6.13 3.26
N GLY A 63 13.88 -6.95 4.31
CA GLY A 63 14.44 -6.56 5.60
C GLY A 63 15.01 -7.75 6.37
N GLU A 64 15.44 -7.51 7.60
CA GLU A 64 16.13 -8.50 8.44
C GLU A 64 15.19 -9.49 9.12
N SER A 65 13.98 -9.05 9.49
CA SER A 65 12.99 -9.92 10.15
C SER A 65 12.50 -11.02 9.20
N GLU A 66 12.19 -12.19 9.73
CA GLU A 66 11.55 -13.27 8.95
C GLU A 66 10.21 -12.86 8.36
N ALA A 67 9.50 -11.92 8.99
CA ALA A 67 8.27 -11.35 8.48
C ALA A 67 8.50 -10.35 7.33
N ASN A 68 9.73 -9.84 7.15
CA ASN A 68 10.06 -8.86 6.11
C ASN A 68 10.27 -9.55 4.76
N VAL A 69 9.22 -10.15 4.25
CA VAL A 69 9.18 -10.80 2.93
C VAL A 69 8.04 -10.27 2.09
N LEU A 70 8.24 -10.27 0.79
CA LEU A 70 7.21 -9.93 -0.18
C LEU A 70 7.18 -10.98 -1.30
N ASP A 71 6.05 -11.05 -1.99
CA ASP A 71 5.88 -11.85 -3.18
C ASP A 71 5.58 -10.94 -4.37
N VAL A 72 6.04 -11.32 -5.55
CA VAL A 72 5.78 -10.62 -6.81
C VAL A 72 5.04 -11.55 -7.76
N ALA A 73 3.97 -11.07 -8.37
CA ALA A 73 3.21 -11.76 -9.40
C ALA A 73 3.28 -11.00 -10.72
N THR A 74 3.57 -11.74 -11.79
CA THR A 74 3.68 -11.20 -13.14
C THR A 74 2.85 -12.01 -14.11
N SER A 75 2.30 -11.38 -15.14
CA SER A 75 1.69 -12.11 -16.26
C SER A 75 2.77 -12.85 -17.08
N ALA A 76 2.44 -14.04 -17.57
CA ALA A 76 3.29 -14.75 -18.52
C ALA A 76 3.41 -14.03 -19.87
N THR A 77 2.49 -13.11 -20.17
CA THR A 77 2.54 -12.27 -21.38
C THR A 77 3.65 -11.24 -21.24
N LYS A 78 4.58 -11.22 -22.18
CA LYS A 78 5.60 -10.18 -22.25
C LYS A 78 4.97 -8.83 -22.60
N ALA A 79 5.45 -7.77 -21.97
CA ALA A 79 5.14 -6.40 -22.34
C ALA A 79 6.43 -5.69 -22.78
N ASP A 80 6.32 -4.84 -23.78
CA ASP A 80 7.44 -4.06 -24.31
C ASP A 80 7.76 -2.83 -23.45
N THR A 81 6.80 -2.42 -22.60
CA THR A 81 6.92 -1.30 -21.67
C THR A 81 6.84 -1.76 -20.23
N PRO A 82 7.50 -1.06 -19.28
CA PRO A 82 7.31 -1.30 -17.87
C PRO A 82 5.84 -1.14 -17.47
N ARG A 83 5.39 -1.91 -16.49
CA ARG A 83 4.00 -1.98 -16.02
C ARG A 83 3.82 -1.29 -14.69
N PRO A 84 2.67 -0.65 -14.44
CA PRO A 84 2.32 -0.16 -13.11
C PRO A 84 2.39 -1.27 -12.05
N VAL A 85 2.61 -0.88 -10.81
CA VAL A 85 2.73 -1.82 -9.68
C VAL A 85 1.56 -1.64 -8.74
N LEU A 86 0.88 -2.73 -8.42
CA LEU A 86 -0.16 -2.77 -7.40
C LEU A 86 0.38 -3.51 -6.16
N MET A 87 0.69 -2.77 -5.10
CA MET A 87 1.30 -3.31 -3.89
C MET A 87 0.27 -3.48 -2.77
N PHE A 88 0.01 -4.72 -2.37
CA PHE A 88 -0.95 -5.08 -1.33
C PHE A 88 -0.29 -5.16 0.03
N VAL A 89 -0.85 -4.41 0.98
CA VAL A 89 -0.55 -4.42 2.40
C VAL A 89 -1.84 -4.79 3.13
N ALA A 90 -2.02 -6.07 3.39
CA ALA A 90 -3.23 -6.60 3.99
C ALA A 90 -3.01 -6.96 5.46
N GLY A 91 -4.05 -6.82 6.26
CA GLY A 91 -4.09 -7.25 7.65
C GLY A 91 -5.40 -6.83 8.27
N ASP A 92 -6.17 -7.80 8.76
CA ASP A 92 -7.49 -7.52 9.35
C ASP A 92 -7.35 -6.77 10.68
N THR A 93 -6.34 -7.14 11.48
CA THR A 93 -6.00 -6.51 12.76
C THR A 93 -4.49 -6.31 12.89
N PHE A 94 -4.05 -5.55 13.89
CA PHE A 94 -2.60 -5.33 14.15
C PHE A 94 -1.88 -6.56 14.69
N THR A 95 -2.62 -7.56 15.18
CA THR A 95 -2.10 -8.80 15.76
C THR A 95 -2.20 -9.99 14.80
N GLY A 96 -2.70 -9.79 13.62
CA GLY A 96 -2.86 -10.80 12.57
C GLY A 96 -4.27 -10.84 12.00
N ASP A 97 -4.49 -11.75 11.07
CA ASP A 97 -5.78 -11.94 10.44
C ASP A 97 -6.71 -12.80 11.33
N ARG A 98 -8.01 -12.51 11.28
CA ARG A 98 -9.05 -13.35 11.90
C ARG A 98 -9.32 -14.61 11.10
N ALA A 99 -9.08 -14.54 9.78
CA ALA A 99 -9.22 -15.70 8.91
C ALA A 99 -8.05 -16.68 9.10
N ALA A 100 -8.28 -17.94 8.71
CA ALA A 100 -7.19 -18.92 8.66
C ALA A 100 -6.07 -18.43 7.72
N PRO A 101 -4.78 -18.72 8.04
CA PRO A 101 -3.65 -18.23 7.25
C PRO A 101 -3.73 -18.59 5.76
N GLU A 102 -4.25 -19.78 5.45
CA GLU A 102 -4.42 -20.27 4.07
C GLU A 102 -5.45 -19.42 3.30
N LEU A 103 -6.59 -19.10 3.94
CA LEU A 103 -7.62 -18.26 3.33
C LEU A 103 -7.12 -16.85 3.13
N SER A 104 -6.43 -16.28 4.12
CA SER A 104 -5.80 -14.97 4.01
C SER A 104 -4.80 -14.91 2.85
N ARG A 105 -3.98 -15.94 2.69
CA ARG A 105 -3.04 -16.05 1.57
C ARG A 105 -3.77 -16.12 0.24
N GLN A 106 -4.80 -16.95 0.15
CA GLN A 106 -5.59 -17.11 -1.07
C GLN A 106 -6.21 -15.79 -1.53
N ILE A 107 -6.79 -15.01 -0.60
CA ILE A 107 -7.35 -13.68 -0.89
C ILE A 107 -6.28 -12.74 -1.44
N GLN A 108 -5.10 -12.73 -0.83
CA GLN A 108 -3.99 -11.87 -1.25
C GLN A 108 -3.41 -12.31 -2.59
N ASP A 109 -3.34 -13.62 -2.85
CA ASP A 109 -2.92 -14.16 -4.16
C ASP A 109 -3.90 -13.76 -5.26
N GLN A 110 -5.20 -13.78 -5.00
CA GLN A 110 -6.22 -13.30 -5.93
C GLN A 110 -6.00 -11.83 -6.30
N ALA A 111 -5.70 -10.97 -5.32
CA ALA A 111 -5.43 -9.57 -5.57
C ALA A 111 -4.17 -9.38 -6.45
N MET A 112 -3.12 -10.18 -6.23
CA MET A 112 -1.95 -10.17 -7.12
C MET A 112 -2.27 -10.68 -8.52
N CYS A 113 -3.11 -11.73 -8.64
CA CYS A 113 -3.55 -12.24 -9.95
C CYS A 113 -4.41 -11.20 -10.69
N PHE A 114 -5.25 -10.46 -9.98
CA PHE A 114 -5.97 -9.33 -10.56
C PHE A 114 -5.00 -8.31 -11.18
N ALA A 115 -3.96 -7.91 -10.46
CA ALA A 115 -2.94 -7.00 -10.97
C ALA A 115 -2.30 -7.56 -12.24
N ALA A 116 -1.79 -8.79 -12.19
CA ALA A 116 -1.10 -9.41 -13.32
C ALA A 116 -1.98 -9.55 -14.58
N ARG A 117 -3.27 -9.82 -14.42
CA ARG A 117 -4.24 -9.93 -15.52
C ARG A 117 -4.66 -8.57 -16.11
N ASN A 118 -4.49 -7.50 -15.36
CA ASN A 118 -4.75 -6.13 -15.82
C ASN A 118 -3.46 -5.40 -16.19
N GLU A 119 -2.46 -6.14 -16.67
CA GLU A 119 -1.19 -5.60 -17.15
C GLU A 119 -0.40 -4.81 -16.11
N MET A 120 -0.58 -5.15 -14.83
CA MET A 120 0.19 -4.60 -13.71
C MET A 120 1.11 -5.66 -13.12
N ILE A 121 2.05 -5.25 -12.30
CA ILE A 121 2.82 -6.13 -11.42
C ILE A 121 2.10 -6.17 -10.07
N GLY A 122 1.74 -7.37 -9.62
CA GLY A 122 1.18 -7.57 -8.28
C GLY A 122 2.28 -7.79 -7.25
N VAL A 123 2.26 -7.04 -6.15
CA VAL A 123 3.19 -7.24 -5.03
C VAL A 123 2.38 -7.44 -3.76
N ARG A 124 2.69 -8.48 -2.98
CA ARG A 124 2.13 -8.70 -1.66
C ARG A 124 3.20 -8.51 -0.60
N VAL A 125 2.92 -7.73 0.43
CA VAL A 125 3.87 -7.41 1.50
C VAL A 125 3.42 -8.06 2.81
N ASN A 126 4.30 -8.85 3.43
CA ASN A 126 4.18 -9.20 4.83
C ASN A 126 4.95 -8.18 5.67
N TYR A 127 4.49 -7.93 6.87
CA TYR A 127 5.12 -7.02 7.83
C TYR A 127 5.01 -7.60 9.25
N ARG A 128 5.79 -7.06 10.18
CA ARG A 128 5.80 -7.52 11.58
C ARG A 128 4.50 -7.13 12.29
N LEU A 129 4.02 -8.02 13.15
CA LEU A 129 2.76 -7.89 13.88
C LEU A 129 2.99 -7.59 15.37
N ALA A 130 2.02 -6.93 15.97
CA ALA A 130 1.95 -6.78 17.41
C ALA A 130 1.59 -8.14 18.08
N PRO A 131 1.99 -8.37 19.34
CA PRO A 131 2.70 -7.45 20.24
C PRO A 131 4.22 -7.43 20.06
N SER A 132 4.79 -8.33 19.25
CA SER A 132 6.25 -8.42 19.04
C SER A 132 6.83 -7.19 18.34
N ALA A 133 6.03 -6.49 17.54
CA ALA A 133 6.38 -5.26 16.88
C ALA A 133 5.29 -4.21 17.07
N THR A 134 5.63 -3.13 17.78
CA THR A 134 4.70 -2.05 18.11
C THR A 134 4.91 -0.85 17.18
N TRP A 135 4.05 0.16 17.27
CA TRP A 135 4.16 1.39 16.49
C TRP A 135 5.57 2.01 16.61
N PRO A 136 6.20 2.42 15.49
CA PRO A 136 5.68 2.49 14.12
C PRO A 136 6.10 1.31 13.23
N ALA A 137 6.45 0.13 13.78
CA ALA A 137 7.11 -0.97 13.06
C ALA A 137 6.41 -1.36 11.76
N GLY A 138 5.07 -1.50 11.76
CA GLY A 138 4.34 -1.88 10.55
C GLY A 138 4.46 -0.84 9.42
N ALA A 139 4.33 0.46 9.73
CA ALA A 139 4.53 1.52 8.74
C ALA A 139 5.99 1.57 8.25
N SER A 140 6.96 1.37 9.14
CA SER A 140 8.39 1.29 8.78
C SER A 140 8.68 0.08 7.87
N ASP A 141 8.03 -1.05 8.10
CA ASP A 141 8.15 -2.23 7.25
C ASP A 141 7.54 -1.96 5.86
N VAL A 142 6.41 -1.26 5.78
CA VAL A 142 5.82 -0.83 4.50
C VAL A 142 6.75 0.12 3.75
N ALA A 143 7.39 1.06 4.45
CA ALA A 143 8.40 1.95 3.86
C ALA A 143 9.60 1.17 3.30
N ALA A 144 10.10 0.19 4.05
CA ALA A 144 11.21 -0.66 3.61
C ALA A 144 10.82 -1.53 2.39
N ALA A 145 9.59 -2.07 2.39
CA ALA A 145 9.08 -2.83 1.25
C ALA A 145 8.95 -1.96 -0.01
N LEU A 146 8.44 -0.72 0.12
CA LEU A 146 8.38 0.25 -0.98
C LEU A 146 9.78 0.56 -1.52
N SER A 147 10.74 0.82 -0.64
CA SER A 147 12.14 1.07 -1.04
C SER A 147 12.72 -0.14 -1.79
N TRP A 148 12.40 -1.36 -1.36
CA TRP A 148 12.79 -2.57 -2.08
C TRP A 148 12.15 -2.64 -3.47
N VAL A 149 10.83 -2.37 -3.56
CA VAL A 149 10.10 -2.34 -4.84
C VAL A 149 10.70 -1.30 -5.77
N HIS A 150 10.94 -0.09 -5.31
CA HIS A 150 11.61 0.95 -6.11
C HIS A 150 12.97 0.51 -6.66
N GLY A 151 13.74 -0.22 -5.87
CA GLY A 151 15.09 -0.66 -6.25
C GLY A 151 15.16 -1.90 -7.13
N ASN A 152 14.07 -2.71 -7.23
CA ASN A 152 14.14 -4.04 -7.80
C ASN A 152 13.00 -4.40 -8.77
N ILE A 153 11.93 -3.61 -8.84
CA ILE A 153 10.73 -4.02 -9.60
C ILE A 153 10.96 -4.01 -11.12
N ASP A 154 12.00 -3.31 -11.58
CA ASP A 154 12.45 -3.34 -12.97
C ASP A 154 12.89 -4.75 -13.43
N LEU A 155 13.35 -5.59 -12.51
CA LEU A 155 13.66 -7.01 -12.76
C LEU A 155 12.42 -7.82 -13.16
N PHE A 156 11.24 -7.31 -12.83
CA PHE A 156 9.94 -7.90 -13.12
C PHE A 156 9.18 -7.13 -14.20
N ASN A 157 9.86 -6.22 -14.89
CA ASN A 157 9.25 -5.30 -15.87
C ASN A 157 8.18 -4.39 -15.26
N GLY A 158 8.39 -3.93 -14.00
CA GLY A 158 7.55 -2.96 -13.32
C GLY A 158 8.12 -1.54 -13.40
N ASP A 159 7.22 -0.54 -13.39
CA ASP A 159 7.60 0.87 -13.31
C ASP A 159 7.56 1.34 -11.86
N ALA A 160 8.75 1.63 -11.31
CA ALA A 160 8.89 2.12 -9.94
C ALA A 160 8.26 3.51 -9.70
N ARG A 161 7.91 4.25 -10.75
CA ARG A 161 7.24 5.56 -10.65
C ARG A 161 5.72 5.43 -10.52
N GLU A 162 5.17 4.25 -10.82
CA GLU A 162 3.73 3.98 -10.89
C GLU A 162 3.31 2.93 -9.86
N ILE A 163 3.73 3.11 -8.60
CA ILE A 163 3.35 2.23 -7.50
C ILE A 163 2.05 2.74 -6.86
N VAL A 164 1.01 1.91 -6.90
CA VAL A 164 -0.24 2.12 -6.14
C VAL A 164 -0.24 1.17 -4.96
N ALA A 165 -0.26 1.71 -3.73
CA ALA A 165 -0.34 0.90 -2.52
C ALA A 165 -1.80 0.68 -2.13
N VAL A 166 -2.19 -0.58 -1.96
CA VAL A 166 -3.53 -0.99 -1.51
C VAL A 166 -3.43 -1.48 -0.08
N GLY A 167 -4.00 -0.74 0.86
CA GLY A 167 -4.07 -1.11 2.27
C GLY A 167 -5.45 -1.62 2.65
N TYR A 168 -5.51 -2.70 3.44
CA TYR A 168 -6.75 -3.23 4.02
C TYR A 168 -6.65 -3.37 5.53
N GLY A 169 -7.66 -2.95 6.28
CA GLY A 169 -7.72 -3.04 7.73
C GLY A 169 -6.51 -2.39 8.40
N ALA A 170 -5.72 -3.15 9.18
CA ALA A 170 -4.45 -2.67 9.74
C ALA A 170 -3.43 -2.30 8.66
N GLY A 171 -3.44 -2.97 7.51
CA GLY A 171 -2.61 -2.59 6.36
C GLY A 171 -2.96 -1.20 5.82
N ALA A 172 -4.24 -0.82 5.80
CA ALA A 172 -4.66 0.54 5.43
C ALA A 172 -4.15 1.58 6.45
N PHE A 173 -4.14 1.24 7.74
CA PHE A 173 -3.53 2.09 8.76
C PHE A 173 -2.03 2.29 8.50
N HIS A 174 -1.29 1.23 8.19
CA HIS A 174 0.17 1.33 7.96
C HIS A 174 0.49 2.17 6.72
N VAL A 175 -0.22 1.96 5.62
CA VAL A 175 -0.07 2.79 4.41
C VAL A 175 -0.42 4.25 4.70
N ALA A 176 -1.55 4.50 5.36
CA ALA A 176 -1.97 5.86 5.70
C ALA A 176 -1.03 6.52 6.72
N THR A 177 -0.47 5.76 7.70
CA THR A 177 0.53 6.24 8.65
C THR A 177 1.79 6.68 7.93
N LEU A 178 2.28 5.89 6.97
CA LEU A 178 3.46 6.26 6.18
C LEU A 178 3.26 7.58 5.44
N LEU A 179 2.07 7.82 4.89
CA LEU A 179 1.75 9.08 4.22
C LEU A 179 1.63 10.26 5.20
N ALA A 180 1.05 10.00 6.38
CA ALA A 180 0.77 11.02 7.40
C ALA A 180 1.99 11.40 8.24
N HIS A 181 3.03 10.57 8.26
CA HIS A 181 4.23 10.70 9.09
C HIS A 181 5.49 10.73 8.22
N PRO A 182 5.86 11.89 7.65
CA PRO A 182 7.02 12.00 6.74
C PRO A 182 8.33 11.53 7.37
N GLU A 183 8.45 11.58 8.69
CA GLU A 183 9.61 11.09 9.43
C GLU A 183 9.82 9.57 9.34
N LEU A 184 8.79 8.82 8.95
CA LEU A 184 8.85 7.37 8.72
C LEU A 184 9.20 7.01 7.28
N GLN A 185 9.17 7.99 6.37
CA GLN A 185 9.49 7.75 4.97
C GLN A 185 11.00 7.53 4.80
N THR A 186 11.34 6.53 4.03
CA THR A 186 12.72 6.26 3.60
C THR A 186 12.88 6.63 2.13
N VAL A 187 14.13 6.74 1.67
CA VAL A 187 14.40 6.99 0.24
C VAL A 187 13.77 5.88 -0.60
N GLY A 188 12.96 6.24 -1.58
CA GLY A 188 12.23 5.30 -2.42
C GLY A 188 10.98 4.70 -1.76
N ALA A 189 10.42 5.33 -0.71
CA ALA A 189 9.14 4.94 -0.13
C ALA A 189 7.95 5.73 -0.70
N ASP A 190 8.13 6.33 -1.87
CA ASP A 190 7.08 7.09 -2.55
C ASP A 190 6.05 6.18 -3.20
N VAL A 191 4.80 6.65 -3.25
CA VAL A 191 3.71 6.01 -3.97
C VAL A 191 3.05 7.00 -4.91
N ALA A 192 2.61 6.52 -6.08
CA ALA A 192 1.89 7.34 -7.05
C ALA A 192 0.41 7.51 -6.69
N GLY A 193 -0.16 6.58 -5.94
CA GLY A 193 -1.54 6.60 -5.47
C GLY A 193 -1.79 5.56 -4.39
N VAL A 194 -2.91 5.68 -3.68
CA VAL A 194 -3.28 4.71 -2.65
C VAL A 194 -4.76 4.32 -2.73
N VAL A 195 -5.03 3.06 -2.35
CA VAL A 195 -6.37 2.52 -2.13
C VAL A 195 -6.44 2.08 -0.67
N LEU A 196 -7.29 2.70 0.12
CA LEU A 196 -7.43 2.45 1.56
C LEU A 196 -8.80 1.82 1.82
N VAL A 197 -8.82 0.60 2.35
CA VAL A 197 -10.04 -0.20 2.50
C VAL A 197 -10.26 -0.57 3.94
N SER A 198 -11.42 -0.24 4.50
CA SER A 198 -11.88 -0.60 5.86
C SER A 198 -10.80 -0.33 6.91
N GLY A 199 -10.11 0.80 6.80
CA GLY A 199 -8.98 1.16 7.65
C GLY A 199 -9.40 1.88 8.93
N ILE A 200 -8.51 1.81 9.93
CA ILE A 200 -8.55 2.63 11.12
C ILE A 200 -7.67 3.84 10.86
N TYR A 201 -8.17 5.05 11.06
CA TYR A 201 -7.41 6.27 10.78
C TYR A 201 -7.20 7.15 12.00
N ARG A 202 -8.03 6.94 13.02
CA ARG A 202 -7.91 7.59 14.32
C ARG A 202 -8.27 6.61 15.42
N VAL A 203 -7.38 6.46 16.40
CA VAL A 203 -7.61 5.61 17.55
C VAL A 203 -8.05 6.46 18.73
N GLY A 204 -9.13 6.05 19.38
CA GLY A 204 -9.75 6.73 20.50
C GLY A 204 -9.50 6.01 21.84
N LYS A 205 -10.16 6.49 22.89
CA LYS A 205 -10.06 5.92 24.24
C LYS A 205 -10.56 4.48 24.30
N ASP A 206 -11.49 4.12 23.41
CA ASP A 206 -12.10 2.79 23.32
C ASP A 206 -11.31 1.86 22.38
N ALA A 207 -9.98 2.04 22.32
CA ALA A 207 -9.08 1.21 21.54
C ALA A 207 -9.30 -0.27 21.86
N SER A 208 -9.39 -1.11 20.83
CA SER A 208 -9.45 -2.56 20.93
C SER A 208 -8.14 -3.13 21.51
N ASP A 209 -8.15 -4.39 21.91
CA ASP A 209 -6.93 -5.04 22.40
C ASP A 209 -5.84 -5.14 21.33
N SER A 210 -6.22 -5.33 20.06
CA SER A 210 -5.30 -5.33 18.93
C SER A 210 -4.67 -3.95 18.70
N GLU A 211 -5.46 -2.87 18.81
CA GLU A 211 -4.96 -1.48 18.72
C GLU A 211 -4.03 -1.16 19.88
N LYS A 212 -4.40 -1.54 21.11
CA LYS A 212 -3.54 -1.37 22.31
C LYS A 212 -2.24 -2.17 22.19
N ALA A 213 -2.29 -3.38 21.66
CA ALA A 213 -1.10 -4.20 21.47
C ALA A 213 -0.10 -3.53 20.50
N TYR A 214 -0.60 -2.82 19.49
CA TYR A 214 0.25 -2.12 18.52
C TYR A 214 0.62 -0.71 18.96
N LEU A 215 -0.38 0.09 19.38
CA LEU A 215 -0.20 1.51 19.70
C LEU A 215 0.22 1.76 21.15
N GLY A 216 0.26 0.71 22.00
CA GLY A 216 0.48 0.85 23.43
C GLY A 216 -0.80 1.16 24.20
N THR A 217 -0.69 1.13 25.52
CA THR A 217 -1.82 1.27 26.47
C THR A 217 -2.03 2.71 26.96
N ASP A 218 -1.18 3.66 26.58
CA ASP A 218 -1.29 5.07 26.95
C ASP A 218 -2.13 5.86 25.94
N PRO A 219 -3.39 6.22 26.27
CA PRO A 219 -4.26 6.95 25.33
C PRO A 219 -3.76 8.34 24.96
N THR A 220 -2.83 8.92 25.75
CA THR A 220 -2.26 10.25 25.44
C THR A 220 -1.36 10.23 24.22
N GLN A 221 -0.93 9.04 23.78
CA GLN A 221 -0.09 8.86 22.59
C GLN A 221 -0.92 8.59 21.31
N TYR A 222 -2.21 8.27 21.43
CA TYR A 222 -3.01 7.83 20.29
C TYR A 222 -3.16 8.90 19.20
N ASP A 223 -3.39 10.14 19.57
CA ASP A 223 -3.47 11.23 18.59
C ASP A 223 -2.17 11.41 17.80
N LYS A 224 -1.00 11.23 18.47
CA LYS A 224 0.31 11.33 17.82
C LYS A 224 0.64 10.13 16.93
N ARG A 225 0.00 8.99 17.18
CA ARG A 225 0.20 7.73 16.44
C ARG A 225 -0.92 7.46 15.45
N SER A 226 -1.93 8.33 15.41
CA SER A 226 -3.02 8.30 14.45
C SER A 226 -2.61 8.94 13.11
N VAL A 227 -3.40 8.68 12.10
CA VAL A 227 -3.18 9.19 10.74
C VAL A 227 -3.48 10.69 10.64
N PHE A 228 -4.34 11.22 11.52
CA PHE A 228 -4.66 12.64 11.59
C PHE A 228 -3.67 13.41 12.48
N PRO A 229 -3.36 14.69 12.15
CA PRO A 229 -3.84 15.44 10.96
C PRO A 229 -2.98 15.26 9.72
N GLY A 230 -1.87 14.51 9.79
CA GLY A 230 -0.86 14.42 8.73
C GLY A 230 -1.42 14.06 7.36
N ILE A 231 -2.40 13.14 7.31
CA ILE A 231 -3.03 12.69 6.06
C ILE A 231 -3.69 13.82 5.25
N LEU A 232 -4.02 14.95 5.88
CA LEU A 232 -4.66 16.09 5.21
C LEU A 232 -3.69 16.90 4.35
N ASN A 233 -2.39 16.70 4.54
CA ASN A 233 -1.33 17.40 3.80
C ASN A 233 -0.73 16.55 2.67
N VAL A 234 -1.34 15.39 2.39
CA VAL A 234 -0.84 14.44 1.41
C VAL A 234 -1.37 14.79 0.02
N ASP A 235 -0.46 15.00 -0.93
CA ASP A 235 -0.81 15.28 -2.33
C ASP A 235 -0.69 14.00 -3.19
N VAL A 236 -1.31 12.92 -2.72
CA VAL A 236 -1.37 11.64 -3.42
C VAL A 236 -2.83 11.29 -3.66
N PRO A 237 -3.23 10.88 -4.88
CA PRO A 237 -4.59 10.46 -5.16
C PRO A 237 -5.00 9.28 -4.28
N ILE A 238 -6.17 9.41 -3.63
CA ILE A 238 -6.69 8.41 -2.71
C ILE A 238 -8.00 7.84 -3.26
N VAL A 239 -8.09 6.50 -3.32
CA VAL A 239 -9.35 5.76 -3.36
C VAL A 239 -9.64 5.28 -1.95
N LEU A 240 -10.81 5.60 -1.43
CA LEU A 240 -11.23 5.24 -0.08
C LEU A 240 -12.48 4.37 -0.14
N ALA A 241 -12.42 3.19 0.47
CA ALA A 241 -13.52 2.24 0.49
C ALA A 241 -13.75 1.66 1.88
N TRP A 242 -14.99 1.26 2.16
CA TRP A 242 -15.36 0.49 3.34
C TRP A 242 -16.55 -0.41 3.00
N ALA A 243 -16.76 -1.44 3.82
CA ALA A 243 -17.82 -2.41 3.59
C ALA A 243 -19.10 -2.03 4.35
N ALA A 244 -20.25 -2.37 3.78
CA ALA A 244 -21.56 -2.12 4.41
C ALA A 244 -21.79 -2.94 5.69
N ASP A 245 -21.09 -4.07 5.80
CA ASP A 245 -21.07 -4.95 6.98
C ASP A 245 -19.89 -4.67 7.94
N ASP A 246 -19.13 -3.62 7.70
CA ASP A 246 -18.16 -3.12 8.69
C ASP A 246 -18.90 -2.72 9.96
N SER A 247 -18.24 -2.87 11.11
CA SER A 247 -18.79 -2.33 12.36
C SER A 247 -19.06 -0.82 12.20
N ALA A 248 -20.09 -0.31 12.90
CA ALA A 248 -20.43 1.10 12.83
C ALA A 248 -19.22 2.02 13.12
N GLY A 249 -18.33 1.60 14.04
CA GLY A 249 -17.11 2.33 14.35
C GLY A 249 -16.13 2.35 13.18
N LEU A 250 -15.97 1.24 12.47
CA LEU A 250 -15.05 1.14 11.34
C LEU A 250 -15.59 1.91 10.12
N ALA A 251 -16.88 1.79 9.81
CA ALA A 251 -17.51 2.57 8.76
C ALA A 251 -17.38 4.08 9.01
N ALA A 252 -17.60 4.52 10.26
CA ALA A 252 -17.43 5.91 10.68
C ALA A 252 -16.00 6.44 10.50
N GLN A 253 -14.97 5.58 10.57
CA GLN A 253 -13.58 5.95 10.25
C GLN A 253 -13.46 6.38 8.78
N GLY A 254 -13.98 5.57 7.85
CA GLY A 254 -13.97 5.85 6.42
C GLY A 254 -14.75 7.13 6.08
N GLU A 255 -15.97 7.27 6.62
CA GLU A 255 -16.81 8.46 6.42
C GLU A 255 -16.15 9.74 6.95
N THR A 256 -15.54 9.66 8.14
CA THR A 256 -14.85 10.79 8.75
C THR A 256 -13.64 11.20 7.93
N LEU A 257 -12.83 10.24 7.50
CA LEU A 257 -11.67 10.52 6.66
C LEU A 257 -12.10 11.17 5.35
N LYS A 258 -13.11 10.61 4.65
CA LYS A 258 -13.65 11.17 3.42
C LYS A 258 -14.12 12.61 3.61
N LYS A 259 -14.97 12.85 4.61
CA LYS A 259 -15.49 14.18 4.92
C LYS A 259 -14.38 15.19 5.18
N THR A 260 -13.36 14.80 5.94
CA THR A 260 -12.26 15.70 6.33
C THR A 260 -11.35 16.00 5.15
N LEU A 261 -10.99 14.99 4.33
CA LEU A 261 -10.21 15.18 3.10
C LEU A 261 -10.97 16.07 2.10
N CYS A 262 -12.29 15.86 1.91
CA CYS A 262 -13.09 16.73 1.04
C CYS A 262 -13.12 18.18 1.56
N GLY A 263 -13.21 18.37 2.87
CA GLY A 263 -13.14 19.69 3.51
C GLY A 263 -11.79 20.38 3.34
N ALA A 264 -10.70 19.61 3.20
CA ALA A 264 -9.35 20.10 2.94
C ALA A 264 -9.04 20.29 1.43
N GLY A 265 -9.98 20.00 0.53
CA GLY A 265 -9.79 20.13 -0.92
C GLY A 265 -9.20 18.89 -1.61
N HIS A 266 -8.96 17.81 -0.87
CA HIS A 266 -8.40 16.55 -1.36
C HIS A 266 -9.44 15.42 -1.36
N CYS A 267 -10.60 15.65 -1.96
CA CYS A 267 -11.71 14.70 -1.90
C CYS A 267 -11.35 13.35 -2.56
N PRO A 268 -11.31 12.24 -1.80
CA PRO A 268 -10.97 10.94 -2.37
C PRO A 268 -12.11 10.40 -3.23
N ARG A 269 -11.78 9.55 -4.20
CA ARG A 269 -12.79 8.70 -4.81
C ARG A 269 -13.28 7.70 -3.77
N GLY A 270 -14.58 7.52 -3.64
CA GLY A 270 -15.19 6.62 -2.65
C GLY A 270 -15.80 5.39 -3.31
N ALA A 271 -15.69 4.25 -2.64
CA ALA A 271 -16.44 3.05 -2.95
C ALA A 271 -17.06 2.48 -1.66
N LEU A 272 -18.32 2.07 -1.74
CA LEU A 272 -18.97 1.28 -0.69
C LEU A 272 -19.04 -0.16 -1.16
N LEU A 273 -18.42 -1.06 -0.43
CA LEU A 273 -18.45 -2.50 -0.70
C LEU A 273 -19.64 -3.11 0.03
N ARG A 274 -20.28 -4.14 -0.54
CA ARG A 274 -21.42 -4.82 0.10
C ARG A 274 -21.00 -5.63 1.30
N SER A 275 -19.82 -6.24 1.27
CA SER A 275 -19.34 -7.12 2.33
C SER A 275 -17.84 -7.08 2.48
N ARG A 276 -17.36 -7.29 3.72
CA ARG A 276 -15.93 -7.48 4.04
C ARG A 276 -15.36 -8.76 3.42
N GLU A 277 -16.19 -9.82 3.30
CA GLU A 277 -15.80 -11.05 2.59
C GLU A 277 -15.55 -10.76 1.11
N GLY A 278 -16.13 -9.68 0.61
CA GLY A 278 -15.97 -9.17 -0.74
C GLY A 278 -14.60 -8.59 -1.07
N ILE A 279 -13.61 -8.56 -0.18
CA ILE A 279 -12.27 -8.06 -0.58
C ILE A 279 -11.61 -9.01 -1.59
N ALA A 280 -11.82 -10.31 -1.45
CA ALA A 280 -11.48 -11.24 -2.50
C ALA A 280 -12.30 -11.00 -3.78
N SER A 281 -13.59 -10.69 -3.62
CA SER A 281 -14.49 -10.35 -4.72
C SER A 281 -14.41 -8.86 -5.11
N ALA A 282 -13.91 -8.01 -4.23
CA ALA A 282 -13.76 -6.57 -4.47
C ALA A 282 -12.88 -6.23 -5.69
N PHE A 283 -12.02 -7.16 -6.08
CA PHE A 283 -11.26 -7.08 -7.34
C PHE A 283 -11.95 -7.78 -8.52
N GLY A 284 -13.26 -8.02 -8.43
CA GLY A 284 -14.10 -8.40 -9.58
C GLY A 284 -14.03 -9.86 -10.00
N LEU A 285 -13.75 -10.75 -9.06
CA LEU A 285 -13.42 -12.14 -9.38
C LEU A 285 -14.63 -13.08 -9.44
N ASP A 286 -15.76 -12.66 -8.90
CA ASP A 286 -16.99 -13.47 -8.83
C ASP A 286 -18.17 -12.92 -9.64
N GLY A 287 -17.98 -11.78 -10.33
CA GLY A 287 -19.06 -11.15 -11.10
C GLY A 287 -20.11 -10.43 -10.25
N SER A 288 -19.87 -10.25 -8.95
CA SER A 288 -20.85 -9.67 -8.00
C SER A 288 -21.13 -8.18 -8.21
N GLY A 289 -20.38 -7.52 -9.07
CA GLY A 289 -20.59 -6.10 -9.41
C GLY A 289 -20.15 -5.09 -8.37
N ASP A 290 -19.73 -5.53 -7.18
CA ASP A 290 -19.15 -4.67 -6.14
C ASP A 290 -17.63 -4.76 -6.21
N SER A 291 -17.02 -3.75 -6.79
CA SER A 291 -15.64 -3.90 -7.16
C SER A 291 -14.81 -2.69 -6.80
N LEU A 292 -13.71 -2.92 -6.12
CA LEU A 292 -12.56 -2.00 -6.07
C LEU A 292 -11.80 -1.99 -7.39
N ALA A 293 -12.09 -2.94 -8.29
CA ALA A 293 -11.39 -3.09 -9.55
C ALA A 293 -11.50 -1.81 -10.38
N GLU A 294 -12.72 -1.33 -10.64
CA GLU A 294 -12.91 -0.14 -11.48
C GLU A 294 -12.27 1.12 -10.88
N PRO A 295 -12.51 1.51 -9.61
CA PRO A 295 -11.84 2.67 -9.03
C PRO A 295 -10.32 2.57 -9.03
N THR A 296 -9.77 1.36 -8.79
CA THR A 296 -8.33 1.10 -8.79
C THR A 296 -7.76 1.23 -10.20
N LEU A 297 -8.39 0.61 -11.20
CA LEU A 297 -7.96 0.72 -12.59
C LEU A 297 -8.07 2.16 -13.12
N LEU A 298 -9.10 2.90 -12.72
CA LEU A 298 -9.22 4.32 -13.07
C LEU A 298 -8.11 5.15 -12.43
N LEU A 299 -7.71 4.82 -11.19
CA LEU A 299 -6.57 5.46 -10.54
C LEU A 299 -5.29 5.19 -11.32
N VAL A 300 -4.99 3.93 -11.63
CA VAL A 300 -3.79 3.53 -12.39
C VAL A 300 -3.75 4.24 -13.75
N ARG A 301 -4.81 4.17 -14.55
CA ARG A 301 -4.89 4.86 -15.85
C ARG A 301 -4.70 6.37 -15.75
N GLN A 302 -5.18 7.00 -14.67
CA GLN A 302 -4.97 8.43 -14.43
C GLN A 302 -3.49 8.75 -14.15
N LEU A 303 -2.77 7.85 -13.51
CA LEU A 303 -1.33 7.99 -13.25
C LEU A 303 -0.53 7.81 -14.53
N GLU A 304 -0.81 6.78 -15.31
CA GLU A 304 -0.20 6.56 -16.64
C GLU A 304 -0.37 7.79 -17.54
N ALA A 305 -1.58 8.39 -17.56
CA ALA A 305 -1.84 9.59 -18.35
C ALA A 305 -1.06 10.83 -17.88
N ARG A 306 -0.65 10.89 -16.62
CA ARG A 306 0.19 11.97 -16.06
C ARG A 306 1.69 11.74 -16.32
N GLY A 307 2.11 10.51 -16.48
CA GLY A 307 3.50 10.11 -16.74
C GLY A 307 3.91 10.18 -18.21
N LEU A 308 2.99 10.40 -19.13
CA LEU A 308 3.31 10.62 -20.54
C LEU A 308 3.86 12.05 -20.72
N PRO A 309 5.05 12.22 -21.31
CA PRO A 309 5.65 13.52 -21.58
C PRO A 309 4.86 14.34 -22.61
#